data_8ecdfff4c4342706b64213f489f2eb85
#
_entry.id   8ecdfff4c4342706b64213f489f2eb85
#
_cell.length_a   1.000
_cell.length_b   1.000
_cell.length_c   1.000
_cell.angle_alpha   90.00
_cell.angle_beta   90.00
_cell.angle_gamma   90.00
#
_symmetry.space_group_name_H-M   'P 1'
#
loop_
_entity.id
_entity.type
_entity.pdbx_description
1 polymer ?
#
loop_
_entity_poly.entity_id
_entity_poly.type
_entity_poly.pdbx_seq_one_letter_code
_entity_poly.pdbx_strand_id
1 'polypeptide(L)'
;MQSHRTIYATTRGVAIAIVLAGLAAQCTSAQTASPAQASEQQLPADVVKELDALKQRVEQLEGELKSKSPQEQPATDEVAKPADTPSAERAVTPPDKTGSADSSQLADLRPLAQGTALSPQAAQAPATPTPEAPPAVDLQTPFAYADYTWMNAIPRNHDEVLDGKYFSGEFRVDTNYIYDWQHPIDHTLIGTTEGERTGELVIQAINAGGDFHAGNMQGRLLTQFGAVSTAVPRNDASYSRGQWDLLNAYRYLTDAYAGYHMNVNHGLNVQAGIFLSYIGLFSYYSFDNWAYQPSYVSSNTPWFFSGARIQYFPTNKLKIEPWFINGWQTYAKVNGRHGIGGQILWRPTPNLDFVFNTYALGRDAAGAPQRSRYHEDDSAEWKYYENPNKTMHRMAASLTWDFGCETGGGVVCKGGNAATPAQNFLGVMAYQRFWFAHDKFGATLGGGVVNNPGRYLVLLPPINGANATTGTPYFTENPGDKFKGYDFQLTFDYMPSQWVTWRVEFTQRGSNVPYFTGPGGITPQVTPGLYYNTGDPTQMIPGFTPDLRKHENRLLFSLMVKL
;
A
#
# COMPACT_ATOMS: atom_id res chain seq x y z
N MET A 1 15.90 -56.84 -9.42
CA MET A 1 15.47 -56.42 -8.10
C MET A 1 14.91 -55.01 -8.22
N GLN A 2 13.63 -54.95 -8.58
CA GLN A 2 12.78 -53.76 -8.59
C GLN A 2 11.98 -53.71 -7.29
N SER A 3 11.65 -52.54 -6.88
CA SER A 3 10.70 -52.07 -5.88
C SER A 3 11.38 -51.34 -4.73
N HIS A 4 11.13 -50.04 -4.74
CA HIS A 4 10.79 -49.11 -3.65
C HIS A 4 11.08 -47.68 -4.09
N ARG A 5 10.22 -47.13 -4.94
CA ARG A 5 10.06 -45.66 -5.14
C ARG A 5 8.65 -45.39 -5.61
N THR A 6 7.74 -45.28 -4.69
CA THR A 6 6.44 -44.60 -4.91
C THR A 6 5.66 -44.59 -3.60
N ILE A 7 5.86 -43.68 -2.72
CA ILE A 7 4.97 -43.24 -1.63
C ILE A 7 5.62 -42.00 -0.99
N TYR A 8 5.49 -40.81 -1.60
CA TYR A 8 5.69 -39.52 -0.93
C TYR A 8 5.15 -38.36 -1.80
N ALA A 9 3.98 -38.51 -2.39
CA ALA A 9 3.37 -37.44 -3.19
C ALA A 9 1.87 -37.19 -2.92
N THR A 10 1.28 -37.78 -1.88
CA THR A 10 -0.18 -37.73 -1.71
C THR A 10 -0.69 -37.18 -0.37
N THR A 11 0.14 -36.62 0.47
CA THR A 11 -0.30 -36.12 1.80
C THR A 11 -0.33 -34.59 1.96
N ARG A 12 0.00 -33.81 0.95
CA ARG A 12 -0.07 -32.33 1.01
C ARG A 12 -1.32 -31.71 0.36
N GLY A 13 -2.15 -32.48 -0.32
CA GLY A 13 -3.37 -32.02 -0.98
C GLY A 13 -4.65 -32.08 -0.15
N VAL A 14 -4.64 -32.71 1.02
CA VAL A 14 -5.87 -33.06 1.75
C VAL A 14 -6.25 -32.02 2.83
N ALA A 15 -5.31 -31.26 3.34
CA ALA A 15 -5.61 -30.31 4.42
C ALA A 15 -6.26 -28.99 3.95
N ILE A 16 -6.07 -28.59 2.69
CA ILE A 16 -6.65 -27.36 2.11
C ILE A 16 -8.05 -27.61 1.52
N ALA A 17 -8.37 -28.83 1.14
CA ALA A 17 -9.66 -29.19 0.54
C ALA A 17 -10.84 -29.23 1.55
N ILE A 18 -10.59 -29.34 2.84
CA ILE A 18 -11.66 -29.49 3.85
C ILE A 18 -12.31 -28.15 4.23
N VAL A 19 -11.60 -27.01 4.09
CA VAL A 19 -12.17 -25.68 4.36
C VAL A 19 -12.99 -25.15 3.17
N LEU A 20 -12.72 -25.60 1.96
CA LEU A 20 -13.42 -25.17 0.74
C LEU A 20 -14.66 -26.01 0.40
N ALA A 21 -14.78 -27.24 0.91
CA ALA A 21 -15.90 -28.13 0.61
C ALA A 21 -17.19 -27.82 1.39
N GLY A 22 -17.13 -27.04 2.45
CA GLY A 22 -18.29 -26.66 3.27
C GLY A 22 -19.17 -25.55 2.68
N LEU A 23 -18.71 -24.82 1.69
CA LEU A 23 -19.41 -23.65 1.10
C LEU A 23 -19.97 -23.89 -0.31
N ALA A 24 -19.69 -25.02 -0.93
CA ALA A 24 -20.11 -25.31 -2.31
C ALA A 24 -21.47 -26.04 -2.44
N ALA A 25 -22.14 -26.36 -1.36
CA ALA A 25 -23.33 -27.23 -1.38
C ALA A 25 -24.69 -26.50 -1.46
N GLN A 26 -24.76 -25.20 -1.70
CA GLN A 26 -26.04 -24.47 -1.76
C GLN A 26 -26.25 -23.57 -2.99
N CYS A 27 -25.81 -23.94 -4.18
CA CYS A 27 -26.19 -23.23 -5.39
C CYS A 27 -26.36 -24.17 -6.59
N THR A 28 -27.38 -25.01 -6.57
CA THR A 28 -27.88 -25.66 -7.79
C THR A 28 -29.40 -25.54 -7.84
N SER A 29 -29.87 -24.45 -8.46
CA SER A 29 -31.12 -24.42 -9.26
C SER A 29 -31.37 -22.99 -9.78
N ALA A 30 -30.99 -22.73 -11.02
CA ALA A 30 -31.60 -21.72 -11.86
C ALA A 30 -31.51 -22.17 -13.30
N GLN A 31 -32.68 -22.40 -13.86
CA GLN A 31 -32.93 -22.91 -15.21
C GLN A 31 -32.49 -21.93 -16.30
N THR A 32 -32.02 -22.50 -17.38
CA THR A 32 -31.80 -21.93 -18.69
C THR A 32 -33.05 -21.25 -19.26
N ALA A 33 -32.97 -19.98 -19.59
CA ALA A 33 -33.92 -19.30 -20.47
C ALA A 33 -33.17 -18.76 -21.71
N SER A 34 -33.71 -19.08 -22.87
CA SER A 34 -33.28 -18.74 -24.20
C SER A 34 -33.46 -17.23 -24.51
N PRO A 35 -32.69 -16.61 -25.43
CA PRO A 35 -32.76 -15.17 -25.66
C PRO A 35 -34.00 -14.83 -26.49
N ALA A 36 -34.89 -14.01 -25.92
CA ALA A 36 -35.97 -13.38 -26.62
C ALA A 36 -35.56 -11.98 -27.10
N GLN A 37 -36.00 -11.66 -28.30
CA GLN A 37 -35.77 -10.44 -29.07
C GLN A 37 -36.00 -9.15 -28.28
N ALA A 38 -35.07 -8.20 -28.44
CA ALA A 38 -35.22 -6.83 -27.96
C ALA A 38 -36.38 -6.14 -28.72
N SER A 39 -37.49 -5.89 -28.04
CA SER A 39 -38.51 -4.94 -28.49
C SER A 39 -38.09 -3.53 -28.01
N GLU A 40 -38.07 -2.57 -28.89
CA GLU A 40 -37.98 -1.15 -28.58
C GLU A 40 -39.08 -0.75 -27.59
N GLN A 41 -38.72 -0.59 -26.33
CA GLN A 41 -39.62 0.00 -25.32
C GLN A 41 -39.69 1.51 -25.57
N GLN A 42 -40.81 2.00 -26.08
CA GLN A 42 -41.15 3.41 -26.08
C GLN A 42 -41.17 3.88 -24.60
N LEU A 43 -40.44 4.95 -24.30
CA LEU A 43 -40.45 5.60 -23.00
C LEU A 43 -41.88 6.04 -22.63
N PRO A 44 -42.30 5.86 -21.35
CA PRO A 44 -43.60 6.34 -20.90
C PRO A 44 -43.77 7.84 -21.18
N ALA A 45 -44.96 8.22 -21.61
CA ALA A 45 -45.27 9.61 -21.98
C ALA A 45 -45.01 10.64 -20.90
N ASP A 46 -45.10 10.23 -19.63
CA ASP A 46 -44.78 11.07 -18.46
C ASP A 46 -43.28 11.36 -18.34
N VAL A 47 -42.41 10.40 -18.69
CA VAL A 47 -40.94 10.58 -18.67
C VAL A 47 -40.50 11.52 -19.80
N VAL A 48 -41.14 11.43 -20.96
CA VAL A 48 -40.86 12.37 -22.09
C VAL A 48 -41.23 13.80 -21.69
N LYS A 49 -42.38 13.99 -21.04
CA LYS A 49 -42.85 15.28 -20.59
C LYS A 49 -41.96 15.91 -19.49
N GLU A 50 -41.44 15.08 -18.59
CA GLU A 50 -40.50 15.52 -17.56
C GLU A 50 -39.14 15.89 -18.15
N LEU A 51 -38.69 15.19 -19.16
CA LEU A 51 -37.44 15.45 -19.86
C LEU A 51 -37.50 16.77 -20.65
N ASP A 52 -38.64 17.08 -21.24
CA ASP A 52 -38.87 18.37 -21.96
C ASP A 52 -38.96 19.54 -20.96
N ALA A 53 -39.57 19.34 -19.79
CA ALA A 53 -39.60 20.35 -18.75
C ALA A 53 -38.21 20.64 -18.17
N LEU A 54 -37.36 19.62 -17.99
CA LEU A 54 -35.98 19.75 -17.58
C LEU A 54 -35.13 20.49 -18.61
N LYS A 55 -35.30 20.21 -19.91
CA LYS A 55 -34.61 20.95 -20.97
C LYS A 55 -34.93 22.43 -20.95
N GLN A 56 -36.20 22.78 -20.84
CA GLN A 56 -36.64 24.20 -20.76
C GLN A 56 -36.04 24.89 -19.53
N ARG A 57 -35.90 24.18 -18.38
CA ARG A 57 -35.30 24.74 -17.17
C ARG A 57 -33.80 24.98 -17.30
N VAL A 58 -33.08 24.09 -18.01
CA VAL A 58 -31.65 24.26 -18.33
C VAL A 58 -31.44 25.48 -19.21
N GLU A 59 -32.24 25.63 -20.29
CA GLU A 59 -32.16 26.82 -21.19
C GLU A 59 -32.45 28.12 -20.43
N GLN A 60 -33.41 28.11 -19.52
CA GLN A 60 -33.68 29.27 -18.66
C GLN A 60 -32.49 29.64 -17.77
N LEU A 61 -31.90 28.67 -17.10
CA LEU A 61 -30.73 28.88 -16.25
C LEU A 61 -29.49 29.35 -17.01
N GLU A 62 -29.27 28.82 -18.20
CA GLU A 62 -28.20 29.30 -19.11
C GLU A 62 -28.40 30.75 -19.55
N GLY A 63 -29.65 31.14 -19.79
CA GLY A 63 -30.04 32.53 -20.10
C GLY A 63 -29.77 33.46 -18.92
N GLU A 64 -30.12 33.05 -17.69
CA GLU A 64 -29.88 33.82 -16.47
C GLU A 64 -28.37 33.94 -16.18
N LEU A 65 -27.58 32.91 -16.47
CA LEU A 65 -26.11 32.91 -16.29
C LEU A 65 -25.44 33.90 -17.25
N LYS A 66 -25.88 33.90 -18.52
CA LYS A 66 -25.38 34.84 -19.54
C LYS A 66 -25.75 36.31 -19.22
N SER A 67 -26.89 36.54 -18.57
CA SER A 67 -27.30 37.89 -18.20
C SER A 67 -26.58 38.42 -16.95
N LYS A 68 -25.94 37.57 -16.18
CA LYS A 68 -25.21 37.93 -14.93
C LYS A 68 -23.69 38.01 -15.10
N SER A 69 -23.15 37.74 -16.30
CA SER A 69 -21.72 37.93 -16.56
C SER A 69 -21.42 39.42 -16.75
N PRO A 70 -20.52 40.04 -15.95
CA PRO A 70 -20.11 41.42 -16.18
C PRO A 70 -19.31 41.51 -17.48
N GLN A 71 -19.65 42.51 -18.31
CA GLN A 71 -18.87 42.91 -19.45
C GLN A 71 -17.47 43.38 -19.00
N GLU A 72 -16.44 42.69 -19.40
CA GLU A 72 -15.09 43.20 -19.34
C GLU A 72 -14.89 44.26 -20.41
N GLN A 73 -14.67 45.52 -19.98
CA GLN A 73 -14.11 46.57 -20.82
C GLN A 73 -12.58 46.44 -20.90
N PRO A 74 -11.95 46.67 -22.01
CA PRO A 74 -10.50 46.60 -22.15
C PRO A 74 -9.83 47.82 -21.49
N ALA A 75 -8.93 47.58 -20.56
CA ALA A 75 -8.08 48.60 -19.98
C ALA A 75 -6.80 48.75 -20.78
N THR A 76 -6.55 49.95 -21.22
CA THR A 76 -5.33 50.41 -21.87
C THR A 76 -4.14 50.47 -20.92
N ASP A 77 -2.98 50.09 -21.45
CA ASP A 77 -1.65 50.22 -20.84
C ASP A 77 -1.34 51.61 -20.34
N GLU A 78 -0.92 51.74 -19.10
CA GLU A 78 -0.03 52.84 -18.67
C GLU A 78 1.00 52.36 -17.63
N VAL A 79 2.25 52.51 -18.02
CA VAL A 79 3.48 52.19 -17.28
C VAL A 79 3.72 53.25 -16.23
N ALA A 80 3.81 52.89 -14.96
CA ALA A 80 4.40 53.75 -13.93
C ALA A 80 5.41 52.99 -13.07
N LYS A 81 6.58 53.62 -12.97
CA LYS A 81 7.83 53.23 -12.34
C LYS A 81 7.78 53.33 -10.80
N PRO A 82 8.61 52.63 -10.03
CA PRO A 82 8.46 52.48 -8.58
C PRO A 82 9.01 53.69 -7.81
N ALA A 83 8.42 53.95 -6.67
CA ALA A 83 8.90 54.91 -5.68
C ALA A 83 9.24 54.23 -4.35
N ASP A 84 10.30 54.72 -3.76
CA ASP A 84 11.09 54.25 -2.64
C ASP A 84 10.36 54.13 -1.29
N THR A 85 10.96 53.28 -0.47
CA THR A 85 10.79 53.02 0.97
C THR A 85 10.82 54.30 1.84
N PRO A 86 10.26 54.28 3.08
CA PRO A 86 11.21 54.16 4.18
C PRO A 86 10.88 53.18 5.30
N SER A 87 11.95 52.62 5.78
CA SER A 87 12.19 51.92 7.01
C SER A 87 11.67 52.63 8.26
N ALA A 88 11.08 51.85 9.19
CA ALA A 88 11.00 52.27 10.59
C ALA A 88 11.34 51.08 11.49
N GLU A 89 12.55 51.10 11.95
CA GLU A 89 13.11 50.37 13.08
C GLU A 89 12.27 50.66 14.34
N ARG A 90 11.89 49.64 15.09
CA ARG A 90 11.58 49.76 16.49
C ARG A 90 12.19 48.61 17.27
N ALA A 91 13.32 48.88 17.85
CA ALA A 91 13.95 48.09 18.90
C ALA A 91 13.09 48.06 20.15
N VAL A 92 12.93 46.85 20.75
CA VAL A 92 12.53 46.68 22.15
C VAL A 92 13.47 45.70 22.80
N THR A 93 14.24 46.22 23.74
CA THR A 93 15.15 45.58 24.69
C THR A 93 14.39 44.64 25.67
N PRO A 94 15.06 43.58 26.19
CA PRO A 94 14.45 42.67 27.15
C PRO A 94 14.59 43.18 28.59
N PRO A 95 13.68 42.83 29.48
CA PRO A 95 13.91 42.97 30.94
C PRO A 95 14.47 41.70 31.55
N ASP A 96 15.28 41.96 32.53
CA ASP A 96 16.15 41.08 33.31
C ASP A 96 15.38 40.21 34.31
N LYS A 97 16.09 39.19 34.76
CA LYS A 97 15.85 38.16 35.73
C LYS A 97 15.14 38.57 37.04
N THR A 98 14.32 37.68 37.58
CA THR A 98 14.52 36.94 38.83
C THR A 98 13.25 36.17 39.24
N GLY A 99 13.42 34.95 39.72
CA GLY A 99 12.33 34.20 40.33
C GLY A 99 12.48 32.68 40.24
N SER A 100 13.35 32.14 41.06
CA SER A 100 13.43 30.71 41.37
C SER A 100 12.08 30.23 41.93
N ALA A 101 11.49 29.20 41.35
CA ALA A 101 10.55 28.32 42.05
C ALA A 101 10.69 26.89 41.53
N ASP A 102 10.98 26.08 42.45
CA ASP A 102 11.07 24.64 42.58
C ASP A 102 9.96 23.90 41.79
N SER A 103 10.36 22.99 40.92
CA SER A 103 9.44 22.04 40.25
C SER A 103 10.03 20.62 40.34
N SER A 104 9.97 20.08 41.54
CA SER A 104 10.03 18.64 41.74
C SER A 104 8.62 18.17 42.05
N GLN A 105 7.94 17.50 41.10
CA GLN A 105 6.92 16.46 41.31
C GLN A 105 6.17 16.18 40.03
N LEU A 106 6.57 15.14 39.34
CA LEU A 106 5.68 14.32 38.47
C LEU A 106 6.45 13.02 38.18
N ALA A 107 6.35 12.11 39.10
CA ALA A 107 6.66 10.71 38.86
C ALA A 107 5.62 9.89 39.65
N ASP A 108 5.26 8.74 39.11
CA ASP A 108 4.54 7.64 39.71
C ASP A 108 3.00 7.68 39.68
N LEU A 109 2.45 7.01 38.67
CA LEU A 109 1.19 6.28 38.77
C LEU A 109 1.41 4.80 38.48
N ARG A 110 1.66 4.03 39.53
CA ARG A 110 1.50 2.57 39.55
C ARG A 110 0.12 2.21 40.11
N PRO A 111 -0.46 1.06 39.75
CA PRO A 111 -1.79 0.67 40.22
C PRO A 111 -1.78 0.21 41.67
N LEU A 112 -2.80 0.60 42.41
CA LEU A 112 -3.06 0.29 43.80
C LEU A 112 -3.33 -1.22 44.02
N ALA A 113 -2.46 -1.87 44.77
CA ALA A 113 -2.79 -3.09 45.49
C ALA A 113 -3.03 -2.74 46.96
N GLN A 114 -4.03 -3.40 47.56
CA GLN A 114 -4.65 -3.16 48.85
C GLN A 114 -3.68 -3.27 50.02
N GLY A 115 -3.95 -2.43 51.02
CA GLY A 115 -3.12 -2.25 52.19
C GLY A 115 -3.19 -3.35 53.24
N THR A 116 -2.11 -3.46 54.00
CA THR A 116 -2.08 -3.95 55.38
C THR A 116 -1.11 -3.14 56.24
N ALA A 117 -1.45 -3.06 57.50
CA ALA A 117 -1.04 -2.14 58.53
C ALA A 117 0.48 -2.00 58.79
N LEU A 118 0.83 -0.79 59.21
CA LEU A 118 2.14 -0.34 59.68
C LEU A 118 2.56 -0.95 61.00
N SER A 119 3.80 -1.41 61.08
CA SER A 119 4.59 -1.50 62.32
C SER A 119 5.94 -0.79 62.11
N PRO A 120 6.47 -0.03 63.04
CA PRO A 120 7.72 0.71 62.88
C PRO A 120 8.93 -0.20 63.05
N GLN A 121 9.79 -0.26 62.07
CA GLN A 121 11.04 -0.98 62.16
C GLN A 121 12.26 -0.10 61.83
N ALA A 122 13.31 -0.33 62.55
CA ALA A 122 14.55 0.41 62.64
C ALA A 122 15.28 0.61 61.31
N ALA A 123 16.01 1.71 61.19
CA ALA A 123 16.88 2.06 60.08
C ALA A 123 17.90 0.94 59.77
N GLN A 124 17.78 0.33 58.60
CA GLN A 124 18.81 -0.55 58.03
C GLN A 124 19.67 0.22 57.00
N ALA A 125 20.96 -0.11 56.99
CA ALA A 125 21.96 0.40 56.09
C ALA A 125 21.55 0.21 54.60
N PRO A 126 22.04 1.05 53.64
CA PRO A 126 21.66 0.94 52.26
C PRO A 126 22.06 -0.43 51.69
N ALA A 127 21.07 -1.20 51.30
CA ALA A 127 21.27 -2.45 50.58
C ALA A 127 21.87 -2.17 49.22
N THR A 128 22.90 -2.93 48.85
CA THR A 128 23.46 -2.98 47.50
C THR A 128 22.31 -3.27 46.51
N PRO A 129 22.18 -2.55 45.40
CA PRO A 129 21.11 -2.82 44.45
C PRO A 129 21.24 -4.25 43.90
N THR A 130 20.25 -5.07 44.18
CA THR A 130 20.11 -6.39 43.57
C THR A 130 19.94 -6.17 42.06
N PRO A 131 20.66 -6.90 41.20
CA PRO A 131 20.42 -6.82 39.77
C PRO A 131 18.93 -7.06 39.48
N GLU A 132 18.28 -6.11 38.84
CA GLU A 132 16.89 -6.22 38.43
C GLU A 132 16.76 -7.46 37.55
N ALA A 133 15.86 -8.38 37.87
CA ALA A 133 15.61 -9.56 37.06
C ALA A 133 15.16 -9.10 35.68
N PRO A 134 15.63 -9.74 34.60
CA PRO A 134 15.16 -9.40 33.24
C PRO A 134 13.65 -9.38 33.23
N PRO A 135 13.01 -8.42 32.51
CA PRO A 135 11.56 -8.35 32.40
C PRO A 135 11.00 -9.69 31.92
N ALA A 136 9.94 -10.15 32.54
CA ALA A 136 9.29 -11.40 32.15
C ALA A 136 8.81 -11.31 30.72
N VAL A 137 9.15 -12.31 29.89
CA VAL A 137 8.71 -12.38 28.50
C VAL A 137 7.19 -12.50 28.46
N ASP A 138 6.52 -11.62 27.72
CA ASP A 138 5.07 -11.72 27.51
C ASP A 138 4.77 -12.89 26.55
N LEU A 139 4.17 -13.95 27.10
CA LEU A 139 3.76 -15.15 26.36
C LEU A 139 2.27 -15.12 25.98
N GLN A 140 1.52 -14.12 26.43
CA GLN A 140 0.07 -14.01 26.17
C GLN A 140 -0.23 -13.21 24.91
N THR A 141 0.41 -12.06 24.77
CA THR A 141 0.23 -11.20 23.59
C THR A 141 0.85 -11.85 22.35
N PRO A 142 0.13 -11.90 21.24
CA PRO A 142 0.65 -12.47 20.00
C PRO A 142 1.96 -11.81 19.58
N PHE A 143 2.97 -12.64 19.30
CA PHE A 143 4.31 -12.25 18.83
C PHE A 143 5.15 -11.39 19.79
N ALA A 144 4.67 -11.07 21.00
CA ALA A 144 5.41 -10.27 21.98
C ALA A 144 6.55 -11.03 22.67
N TYR A 145 6.74 -12.31 22.39
CA TYR A 145 7.77 -13.14 23.02
C TYR A 145 9.19 -12.89 22.48
N ALA A 146 9.34 -12.09 21.41
CA ALA A 146 10.65 -11.78 20.83
C ALA A 146 10.65 -10.42 20.10
N ASP A 147 11.85 -9.89 19.84
CA ASP A 147 12.05 -8.73 18.98
C ASP A 147 12.04 -9.13 17.50
N TYR A 148 11.11 -8.56 16.74
CA TYR A 148 10.91 -8.74 15.30
C TYR A 148 11.19 -7.47 14.49
N THR A 149 11.75 -6.42 15.08
CA THR A 149 12.07 -5.16 14.40
C THR A 149 13.15 -5.28 13.32
N TRP A 150 13.81 -6.45 13.26
CA TRP A 150 14.77 -6.79 12.21
C TRP A 150 14.10 -7.18 10.87
N MET A 151 12.81 -7.52 10.87
CA MET A 151 12.10 -7.99 9.69
C MET A 151 11.82 -6.85 8.71
N ASN A 152 11.64 -7.20 7.45
CA ASN A 152 11.10 -6.28 6.46
C ASN A 152 9.62 -5.99 6.79
N ALA A 153 9.17 -4.80 6.44
CA ALA A 153 7.80 -4.35 6.68
C ALA A 153 7.38 -4.20 8.16
N ILE A 154 8.30 -4.35 9.10
CA ILE A 154 8.05 -4.11 10.52
C ILE A 154 8.74 -2.81 10.95
N PRO A 155 8.00 -1.89 11.61
CA PRO A 155 8.59 -0.67 12.16
C PRO A 155 9.70 -1.00 13.15
N ARG A 156 10.83 -0.29 13.04
CA ARG A 156 11.95 -0.45 13.99
C ARG A 156 11.83 0.41 15.25
N ASN A 157 10.74 1.18 15.39
CA ASN A 157 10.46 1.96 16.58
C ASN A 157 10.14 1.02 17.75
N HIS A 158 10.77 1.28 18.90
CA HIS A 158 10.48 0.58 20.15
C HIS A 158 9.60 1.40 21.08
N ASP A 159 9.64 2.73 20.93
CA ASP A 159 8.90 3.65 21.79
C ASP A 159 7.68 4.20 21.05
N GLU A 160 6.54 4.21 21.71
CA GLU A 160 5.31 4.88 21.26
C GLU A 160 5.27 6.28 21.89
N VAL A 161 5.49 7.31 21.08
CA VAL A 161 5.67 8.70 21.57
C VAL A 161 4.33 9.35 21.92
N LEU A 162 3.26 8.97 21.24
CA LEU A 162 1.94 9.58 21.36
C LEU A 162 0.92 8.59 21.95
N ASP A 163 1.32 7.83 22.97
CA ASP A 163 0.45 6.84 23.60
C ASP A 163 -0.43 7.45 24.70
N GLY A 164 -1.72 7.15 24.63
CA GLY A 164 -2.73 7.59 25.56
C GLY A 164 -3.75 6.51 25.89
N LYS A 165 -4.55 6.75 26.93
CA LYS A 165 -5.55 5.79 27.44
C LYS A 165 -6.54 5.27 26.39
N TYR A 166 -6.86 6.06 25.37
CA TYR A 166 -7.89 5.76 24.36
C TYR A 166 -7.40 5.93 22.94
N PHE A 167 -6.19 6.44 22.76
CA PHE A 167 -5.64 6.76 21.46
C PHE A 167 -4.11 6.70 21.49
N SER A 168 -3.53 5.93 20.58
CA SER A 168 -2.09 5.92 20.29
C SER A 168 -1.88 6.55 18.92
N GLY A 169 -1.22 7.72 18.91
CA GLY A 169 -1.02 8.52 17.70
C GLY A 169 0.12 8.01 16.84
N GLU A 170 -0.01 8.24 15.53
CA GLU A 170 1.03 7.94 14.55
C GLU A 170 1.18 9.12 13.59
N PHE A 171 2.43 9.52 13.34
CA PHE A 171 2.77 10.54 12.35
C PHE A 171 3.94 10.07 11.50
N ARG A 172 3.81 10.15 10.17
CA ARG A 172 4.84 9.78 9.21
C ARG A 172 5.04 10.87 8.18
N VAL A 173 6.29 11.08 7.77
CA VAL A 173 6.66 11.89 6.60
C VAL A 173 7.70 11.13 5.80
N ASP A 174 7.45 11.00 4.51
CA ASP A 174 8.38 10.44 3.53
C ASP A 174 8.58 11.46 2.40
N THR A 175 9.84 11.84 2.19
CA THR A 175 10.25 12.74 1.11
C THR A 175 11.36 12.09 0.31
N ASN A 176 11.35 12.28 -1.01
CA ASN A 176 12.38 11.74 -1.87
C ASN A 176 12.82 12.72 -2.96
N TYR A 177 14.02 12.49 -3.48
CA TYR A 177 14.52 13.02 -4.74
C TYR A 177 15.06 11.84 -5.54
N ILE A 178 14.58 11.67 -6.77
CA ILE A 178 15.02 10.61 -7.67
C ILE A 178 15.73 11.24 -8.86
N TYR A 179 16.91 10.72 -9.15
CA TYR A 179 17.64 11.00 -10.38
C TYR A 179 17.53 9.77 -11.28
N ASP A 180 16.78 9.88 -12.38
CA ASP A 180 16.69 8.86 -13.42
C ASP A 180 17.61 9.21 -14.58
N TRP A 181 18.38 8.22 -15.07
CA TRP A 181 19.34 8.45 -16.16
C TRP A 181 18.68 8.71 -17.52
N GLN A 182 17.39 8.40 -17.68
CA GLN A 182 16.65 8.69 -18.91
C GLN A 182 16.20 10.14 -19.00
N HIS A 183 16.11 10.86 -17.87
CA HIS A 183 15.67 12.26 -17.81
C HIS A 183 14.38 12.54 -18.57
N PRO A 184 13.27 11.86 -18.27
CA PRO A 184 12.02 12.11 -18.97
C PRO A 184 11.57 13.56 -18.83
N ILE A 185 11.18 14.16 -19.97
CA ILE A 185 10.81 15.59 -20.04
C ILE A 185 9.53 15.93 -19.25
N ASP A 186 8.69 14.95 -18.97
CA ASP A 186 7.48 15.06 -18.15
C ASP A 186 7.69 14.64 -16.69
N HIS A 187 8.93 14.36 -16.29
CA HIS A 187 9.31 13.92 -14.95
C HIS A 187 8.64 12.65 -14.46
N THR A 188 7.97 11.88 -15.33
CA THR A 188 7.17 10.72 -14.93
C THR A 188 7.96 9.43 -14.97
N LEU A 189 7.98 8.70 -13.85
CA LEU A 189 8.47 7.33 -13.74
C LEU A 189 7.29 6.36 -13.68
N ILE A 190 7.44 5.18 -14.26
CA ILE A 190 6.40 4.15 -14.35
C ILE A 190 6.85 2.81 -13.78
N GLY A 191 5.88 1.92 -13.59
CA GLY A 191 6.16 0.59 -13.05
C GLY A 191 6.55 0.61 -11.57
N THR A 192 6.04 1.59 -10.84
CA THR A 192 6.30 1.76 -9.41
C THR A 192 5.06 2.33 -8.71
N THR A 193 4.98 2.10 -7.42
CA THR A 193 3.99 2.67 -6.52
C THR A 193 4.61 3.68 -5.56
N GLU A 194 5.94 3.72 -5.51
CA GLU A 194 6.73 4.70 -4.78
C GLU A 194 7.77 5.33 -5.72
N GLY A 195 7.88 6.65 -5.65
CA GLY A 195 8.83 7.40 -6.47
C GLY A 195 8.42 7.49 -7.93
N GLU A 196 7.26 8.08 -8.18
CA GLU A 196 6.63 8.22 -9.51
C GLU A 196 7.21 9.38 -10.32
N ARG A 197 8.05 10.21 -9.70
CA ARG A 197 8.60 11.41 -10.33
C ARG A 197 10.12 11.49 -10.18
N THR A 198 10.78 12.14 -11.14
CA THR A 198 12.23 12.30 -11.18
C THR A 198 12.63 13.76 -11.38
N GLY A 199 13.82 14.13 -10.90
CA GLY A 199 14.40 15.46 -11.10
C GLY A 199 13.83 16.55 -10.18
N GLU A 200 13.04 16.17 -9.19
CA GLU A 200 12.41 17.11 -8.25
C GLU A 200 12.32 16.51 -6.84
N LEU A 201 12.20 17.37 -5.83
CA LEU A 201 11.93 16.95 -4.47
C LEU A 201 10.42 16.68 -4.33
N VAL A 202 10.06 15.48 -3.95
CA VAL A 202 8.67 15.01 -3.84
C VAL A 202 8.33 14.69 -2.39
N ILE A 203 7.17 15.12 -1.94
CA ILE A 203 6.54 14.56 -0.74
C ILE A 203 5.81 13.29 -1.19
N GLN A 204 6.41 12.15 -0.88
CA GLN A 204 5.84 10.85 -1.22
C GLN A 204 4.59 10.57 -0.39
N ALA A 205 4.73 10.71 0.93
CA ALA A 205 3.64 10.49 1.86
C ALA A 205 3.73 11.38 3.10
N ILE A 206 2.58 11.85 3.57
CA ILE A 206 2.37 12.36 4.92
C ILE A 206 1.19 11.61 5.50
N ASN A 207 1.37 10.95 6.63
CA ASN A 207 0.33 10.22 7.32
C ASN A 207 0.18 10.78 8.74
N ALA A 208 -1.06 10.97 9.17
CA ALA A 208 -1.39 11.40 10.52
C ALA A 208 -2.68 10.70 10.96
N GLY A 209 -2.70 10.28 12.22
CA GLY A 209 -3.82 9.55 12.80
C GLY A 209 -3.36 8.62 13.90
N GLY A 210 -3.91 7.41 13.99
CA GLY A 210 -3.51 6.43 14.98
C GLY A 210 -4.59 5.41 15.31
N ASP A 211 -4.36 4.70 16.38
CA ASP A 211 -5.19 3.61 16.87
C ASP A 211 -6.07 4.09 18.03
N PHE A 212 -7.37 3.80 17.93
CA PHE A 212 -8.36 4.08 18.96
C PHE A 212 -8.70 2.78 19.69
N HIS A 213 -8.70 2.82 21.03
CA HIS A 213 -9.01 1.66 21.85
C HIS A 213 -9.80 2.05 23.10
N ALA A 214 -10.86 1.30 23.40
CA ALA A 214 -11.67 1.49 24.61
C ALA A 214 -12.31 0.16 25.01
N GLY A 215 -11.78 -0.46 26.07
CA GLY A 215 -12.16 -1.82 26.42
C GLY A 215 -11.84 -2.78 25.27
N ASN A 216 -12.86 -3.45 24.75
CA ASN A 216 -12.73 -4.38 23.61
C ASN A 216 -12.94 -3.72 22.26
N MET A 217 -13.27 -2.44 22.21
CA MET A 217 -13.41 -1.72 20.95
C MET A 217 -12.04 -1.33 20.40
N GLN A 218 -11.88 -1.51 19.11
CA GLN A 218 -10.70 -1.15 18.33
C GLN A 218 -11.12 -0.26 17.16
N GLY A 219 -10.26 0.66 16.78
CA GLY A 219 -10.41 1.45 15.56
C GLY A 219 -9.06 1.97 15.13
N ARG A 220 -8.89 2.19 13.85
CA ARG A 220 -7.73 2.88 13.30
C ARG A 220 -8.20 3.87 12.26
N LEU A 221 -7.67 5.06 12.32
CA LEU A 221 -7.80 6.07 11.29
C LEU A 221 -6.40 6.62 11.01
N LEU A 222 -5.90 6.38 9.82
CA LEU A 222 -4.66 6.96 9.34
C LEU A 222 -4.89 7.59 7.98
N THR A 223 -4.62 8.88 7.88
CA THR A 223 -4.73 9.62 6.62
C THR A 223 -3.50 9.42 5.74
N GLN A 224 -3.61 9.78 4.46
CA GLN A 224 -2.47 9.88 3.55
C GLN A 224 -2.59 11.10 2.64
N PHE A 225 -1.49 11.83 2.51
CA PHE A 225 -1.34 12.95 1.58
C PHE A 225 -0.01 12.77 0.84
N GLY A 226 0.17 13.47 -0.27
CA GLY A 226 1.36 13.36 -1.12
C GLY A 226 1.12 12.54 -2.38
N ALA A 227 2.17 12.18 -3.09
CA ALA A 227 2.12 11.46 -4.37
C ALA A 227 1.38 10.11 -4.24
N VAL A 228 1.57 9.43 -3.14
CA VAL A 228 0.93 8.14 -2.82
C VAL A 228 -0.59 8.17 -2.90
N SER A 229 -1.24 9.30 -2.55
CA SER A 229 -2.69 9.46 -2.59
C SER A 229 -3.26 9.48 -4.02
N THR A 230 -2.42 9.64 -5.02
CA THR A 230 -2.79 9.56 -6.45
C THR A 230 -2.24 8.30 -7.09
N ALA A 231 -1.01 7.92 -6.78
CA ALA A 231 -0.33 6.80 -7.42
C ALA A 231 -0.94 5.46 -7.04
N VAL A 232 -1.27 5.23 -5.77
CA VAL A 232 -1.77 3.94 -5.30
C VAL A 232 -3.22 3.67 -5.73
N PRO A 233 -4.21 4.56 -5.53
CA PRO A 233 -5.59 4.27 -5.91
C PRO A 233 -5.89 4.50 -7.39
N ARG A 234 -4.91 4.84 -8.22
CA ARG A 234 -5.09 5.20 -9.63
C ARG A 234 -5.88 4.20 -10.50
N ASN A 235 -5.89 2.92 -10.11
CA ASN A 235 -6.61 1.86 -10.80
C ASN A 235 -7.98 1.54 -10.19
N ASP A 236 -8.35 2.20 -9.14
CA ASP A 236 -9.67 2.03 -8.57
C ASP A 236 -10.73 2.51 -9.56
N ALA A 237 -11.69 1.65 -9.86
CA ALA A 237 -12.78 1.93 -10.79
C ALA A 237 -14.11 2.19 -10.07
N SER A 238 -14.10 2.46 -8.76
CA SER A 238 -15.30 2.64 -7.95
C SER A 238 -16.16 3.82 -8.43
N TYR A 239 -15.56 4.87 -8.99
CA TYR A 239 -16.27 6.01 -9.58
C TYR A 239 -17.22 5.61 -10.70
N SER A 240 -17.00 4.47 -11.35
CA SER A 240 -17.86 3.95 -12.44
C SER A 240 -19.04 3.10 -11.94
N ARG A 241 -19.21 2.97 -10.60
CA ARG A 241 -20.18 2.08 -9.97
C ARG A 241 -21.18 2.83 -9.09
N GLY A 242 -22.10 3.53 -9.72
CA GLY A 242 -23.15 4.30 -9.06
C GLY A 242 -22.82 5.80 -9.04
N GLN A 243 -23.61 6.57 -8.28
CA GLN A 243 -23.50 8.03 -8.22
C GLN A 243 -22.40 8.55 -7.29
N TRP A 244 -21.96 7.72 -6.35
CA TRP A 244 -21.03 8.15 -5.30
C TRP A 244 -19.60 7.83 -5.73
N ASP A 245 -18.77 8.85 -5.84
CA ASP A 245 -17.35 8.72 -6.16
C ASP A 245 -16.55 8.31 -4.93
N LEU A 246 -16.41 7.00 -4.74
CA LEU A 246 -15.68 6.45 -3.60
C LEU A 246 -14.16 6.65 -3.74
N LEU A 247 -13.63 6.77 -4.95
CA LEU A 247 -12.22 7.08 -5.17
C LEU A 247 -11.87 8.43 -4.53
N ASN A 248 -12.61 9.48 -4.86
CA ASN A 248 -12.36 10.80 -4.29
C ASN A 248 -12.72 10.89 -2.79
N ALA A 249 -13.66 10.06 -2.32
CA ALA A 249 -14.01 10.00 -0.90
C ALA A 249 -12.90 9.37 -0.04
N TYR A 250 -12.20 8.35 -0.56
CA TYR A 250 -11.33 7.50 0.28
C TYR A 250 -9.84 7.55 -0.06
N ARG A 251 -9.44 8.18 -1.16
CA ARG A 251 -8.04 8.25 -1.60
C ARG A 251 -7.06 8.83 -0.57
N TYR A 252 -7.56 9.56 0.41
CA TYR A 252 -6.78 10.16 1.48
C TYR A 252 -6.75 9.33 2.77
N LEU A 253 -7.19 8.07 2.71
CA LEU A 253 -7.18 7.13 3.81
C LEU A 253 -6.28 5.94 3.49
N THR A 254 -5.31 5.66 4.36
CA THR A 254 -4.54 4.41 4.32
C THR A 254 -5.26 3.32 5.06
N ASP A 255 -5.63 3.59 6.30
CA ASP A 255 -6.42 2.71 7.16
C ASP A 255 -7.62 3.48 7.71
N ALA A 256 -8.80 2.89 7.64
CA ALA A 256 -10.00 3.43 8.26
C ALA A 256 -10.95 2.29 8.60
N TYR A 257 -10.80 1.72 9.80
CA TYR A 257 -11.60 0.59 10.22
C TYR A 257 -12.00 0.68 11.68
N ALA A 258 -13.06 -0.03 12.02
CA ALA A 258 -13.47 -0.29 13.39
C ALA A 258 -13.58 -1.80 13.62
N GLY A 259 -13.44 -2.21 14.87
CA GLY A 259 -13.47 -3.62 15.22
C GLY A 259 -13.73 -3.88 16.70
N TYR A 260 -13.82 -5.17 16.98
CA TYR A 260 -14.05 -5.67 18.32
C TYR A 260 -13.10 -6.82 18.63
N HIS A 261 -12.45 -6.75 19.80
CA HIS A 261 -11.57 -7.77 20.33
C HIS A 261 -12.31 -8.75 21.22
N MET A 262 -11.98 -10.02 21.11
CA MET A 262 -12.49 -11.09 21.97
C MET A 262 -11.31 -11.87 22.55
N ASN A 263 -11.35 -12.10 23.85
CA ASN A 263 -10.34 -12.89 24.58
C ASN A 263 -10.56 -14.39 24.34
N VAL A 264 -10.20 -14.86 23.14
CA VAL A 264 -10.25 -16.28 22.76
C VAL A 264 -8.83 -16.72 22.43
N ASN A 265 -8.29 -17.70 23.16
CA ASN A 265 -6.90 -18.13 23.09
C ASN A 265 -5.94 -16.95 23.32
N HIS A 266 -5.19 -16.54 22.27
CA HIS A 266 -4.29 -15.39 22.31
C HIS A 266 -4.90 -14.14 21.65
N GLY A 267 -6.19 -14.17 21.30
CA GLY A 267 -6.96 -13.07 20.76
C GLY A 267 -7.73 -13.43 19.50
N LEU A 268 -8.89 -12.80 19.35
CA LEU A 268 -9.68 -12.83 18.13
C LEU A 268 -10.24 -11.43 17.89
N ASN A 269 -9.93 -10.85 16.72
CA ASN A 269 -10.42 -9.54 16.31
C ASN A 269 -11.35 -9.69 15.11
N VAL A 270 -12.48 -8.99 15.11
CA VAL A 270 -13.37 -8.85 13.96
C VAL A 270 -13.37 -7.37 13.57
N GLN A 271 -12.99 -7.07 12.35
CA GLN A 271 -12.76 -5.69 11.89
C GLN A 271 -13.37 -5.48 10.52
N ALA A 272 -13.88 -4.24 10.26
CA ALA A 272 -14.44 -3.85 8.96
C ALA A 272 -14.06 -2.42 8.62
N GLY A 273 -13.80 -2.16 7.33
CA GLY A 273 -13.40 -0.85 6.82
C GLY A 273 -12.42 -0.92 5.65
N ILE A 274 -11.50 0.05 5.62
CA ILE A 274 -10.38 0.13 4.68
C ILE A 274 -9.11 -0.26 5.41
N PHE A 275 -8.31 -1.11 4.80
CA PHE A 275 -7.10 -1.66 5.37
C PHE A 275 -5.97 -1.63 4.36
N LEU A 276 -4.74 -1.54 4.83
CA LEU A 276 -3.59 -1.94 4.04
C LEU A 276 -3.68 -3.43 3.67
N SER A 277 -3.07 -3.78 2.55
CA SER A 277 -3.08 -5.16 2.05
C SER A 277 -2.37 -6.12 3.00
N TYR A 278 -2.88 -7.34 3.07
CA TYR A 278 -2.20 -8.48 3.69
C TYR A 278 -1.31 -9.25 2.72
N ILE A 279 -1.41 -8.97 1.41
CA ILE A 279 -0.66 -9.65 0.35
C ILE A 279 0.62 -8.87 0.09
N GLY A 280 1.74 -9.56 0.04
CA GLY A 280 3.05 -8.97 -0.17
C GLY A 280 3.91 -8.90 1.09
N LEU A 281 5.23 -8.97 0.91
CA LEU A 281 6.19 -8.87 2.01
C LEU A 281 6.53 -7.42 2.37
N PHE A 282 6.46 -6.48 1.41
CA PHE A 282 6.79 -5.09 1.65
C PHE A 282 5.61 -4.33 2.27
N SER A 283 5.89 -3.54 3.29
CA SER A 283 4.94 -2.56 3.83
C SER A 283 4.64 -1.47 2.81
N TYR A 284 3.45 -0.92 2.91
CA TYR A 284 3.07 0.32 2.25
C TYR A 284 4.00 1.50 2.57
N TYR A 285 4.63 1.49 3.74
CA TYR A 285 5.48 2.56 4.23
C TYR A 285 6.95 2.24 4.01
N SER A 286 7.63 3.04 3.18
CA SER A 286 9.05 2.84 2.85
C SER A 286 9.98 2.91 4.06
N PHE A 287 9.58 3.62 5.13
CA PHE A 287 10.30 3.66 6.41
C PHE A 287 10.47 2.27 7.03
N ASP A 288 9.46 1.40 6.90
CA ASP A 288 9.43 0.08 7.52
C ASP A 288 10.17 -0.97 6.68
N ASN A 289 10.48 -0.65 5.42
CA ASN A 289 11.06 -1.57 4.45
C ASN A 289 12.59 -1.56 4.43
N TRP A 290 13.17 -2.68 4.04
CA TRP A 290 14.61 -2.81 3.83
C TRP A 290 15.12 -2.06 2.59
N ALA A 291 14.28 -1.86 1.58
CA ALA A 291 14.53 -1.03 0.40
C ALA A 291 13.41 0.01 0.25
N TYR A 292 13.69 1.10 -0.48
CA TYR A 292 12.68 2.13 -0.77
C TYR A 292 11.76 1.66 -1.89
N GLN A 293 12.38 1.30 -3.01
CA GLN A 293 11.64 0.77 -4.14
C GLN A 293 11.41 -0.72 -3.96
N PRO A 294 10.15 -1.17 -3.83
CA PRO A 294 9.88 -2.60 -3.85
C PRO A 294 10.23 -3.20 -5.21
N SER A 295 10.56 -4.50 -5.22
CA SER A 295 10.71 -5.26 -6.47
C SER A 295 9.44 -5.18 -7.33
N TYR A 296 9.58 -5.41 -8.62
CA TYR A 296 8.43 -5.66 -9.50
C TYR A 296 7.44 -6.66 -8.94
N VAL A 297 7.94 -7.71 -8.29
CA VAL A 297 7.10 -8.72 -7.65
C VAL A 297 6.17 -8.05 -6.65
N SER A 298 6.73 -7.29 -5.71
CA SER A 298 5.95 -6.61 -4.67
C SER A 298 5.14 -5.42 -5.20
N SER A 299 5.64 -4.65 -6.16
CA SER A 299 4.88 -3.54 -6.77
C SER A 299 3.61 -3.99 -7.49
N ASN A 300 3.47 -5.29 -7.77
CA ASN A 300 2.32 -5.88 -8.43
C ASN A 300 1.35 -6.60 -7.50
N THR A 301 1.60 -6.57 -6.19
CA THR A 301 0.61 -6.92 -5.17
C THR A 301 -0.35 -5.76 -4.90
N PRO A 302 -1.54 -6.00 -4.33
CA PRO A 302 -2.45 -4.91 -3.99
C PRO A 302 -1.93 -4.16 -2.75
N TRP A 303 -2.25 -2.87 -2.66
CA TRP A 303 -1.80 -2.02 -1.57
C TRP A 303 -2.87 -1.73 -0.53
N PHE A 304 -4.14 -1.88 -0.88
CA PHE A 304 -5.25 -1.69 0.05
C PHE A 304 -6.43 -2.60 -0.27
N PHE A 305 -7.27 -2.84 0.74
CA PHE A 305 -8.53 -3.53 0.62
C PHE A 305 -9.65 -2.81 1.36
N SER A 306 -10.86 -2.92 0.84
CA SER A 306 -12.08 -2.46 1.50
C SER A 306 -13.00 -3.66 1.78
N GLY A 307 -13.36 -3.89 3.06
CA GLY A 307 -14.16 -5.04 3.43
C GLY A 307 -14.09 -5.38 4.92
N ALA A 308 -14.01 -6.66 5.24
CA ALA A 308 -13.92 -7.17 6.59
C ALA A 308 -12.84 -8.26 6.71
N ARG A 309 -12.26 -8.36 7.91
CA ARG A 309 -11.31 -9.42 8.27
C ARG A 309 -11.56 -9.94 9.67
N ILE A 310 -11.12 -11.17 9.90
CA ILE A 310 -11.05 -11.78 11.22
C ILE A 310 -9.59 -12.13 11.47
N GLN A 311 -9.01 -11.66 12.58
CA GLN A 311 -7.67 -12.04 12.99
C GLN A 311 -7.81 -13.00 14.18
N TYR A 312 -7.40 -14.25 14.01
CA TYR A 312 -7.44 -15.26 15.05
C TYR A 312 -6.01 -15.71 15.39
N PHE A 313 -5.69 -15.67 16.68
CA PHE A 313 -4.40 -16.07 17.23
C PHE A 313 -4.57 -17.34 18.07
N PRO A 314 -4.48 -18.54 17.47
CA PRO A 314 -4.57 -19.80 18.22
C PRO A 314 -3.42 -20.01 19.19
N THR A 315 -2.26 -19.41 18.89
CA THR A 315 -1.07 -19.36 19.75
C THR A 315 -0.42 -17.99 19.67
N ASN A 316 0.51 -17.67 20.56
CA ASN A 316 1.31 -16.44 20.48
C ASN A 316 2.31 -16.43 19.30
N LYS A 317 2.36 -17.48 18.47
CA LYS A 317 3.27 -17.65 17.31
C LYS A 317 2.55 -17.80 15.97
N LEU A 318 1.23 -17.85 15.98
CA LEU A 318 0.44 -18.14 14.79
C LEU A 318 -0.76 -17.20 14.71
N LYS A 319 -0.92 -16.56 13.55
CA LYS A 319 -2.12 -15.81 13.16
C LYS A 319 -2.77 -16.49 11.96
N ILE A 320 -4.10 -16.60 11.98
CA ILE A 320 -4.94 -17.02 10.85
C ILE A 320 -5.92 -15.87 10.59
N GLU A 321 -5.93 -15.35 9.37
CA GLU A 321 -6.65 -14.13 9.05
C GLU A 321 -7.46 -14.26 7.75
N PRO A 322 -8.71 -14.78 7.79
CA PRO A 322 -9.63 -14.78 6.65
C PRO A 322 -10.17 -13.37 6.37
N TRP A 323 -10.36 -13.09 5.06
CA TRP A 323 -10.83 -11.82 4.53
C TRP A 323 -12.05 -12.00 3.62
N PHE A 324 -12.96 -11.02 3.70
CA PHE A 324 -14.06 -10.83 2.76
C PHE A 324 -14.07 -9.36 2.31
N ILE A 325 -13.81 -9.12 1.03
CA ILE A 325 -13.46 -7.80 0.50
C ILE A 325 -14.20 -7.49 -0.79
N ASN A 326 -14.30 -6.22 -1.14
CA ASN A 326 -14.99 -5.76 -2.34
C ASN A 326 -14.33 -6.26 -3.63
N GLY A 327 -13.00 -6.34 -3.67
CA GLY A 327 -12.23 -6.81 -4.80
C GLY A 327 -10.74 -6.51 -4.63
N TRP A 328 -9.99 -6.74 -5.67
CA TRP A 328 -8.55 -6.50 -5.70
C TRP A 328 -8.27 -5.00 -5.83
N GLN A 329 -7.76 -4.36 -4.78
CA GLN A 329 -7.38 -2.94 -4.76
C GLN A 329 -8.50 -2.01 -5.27
N THR A 330 -9.70 -2.13 -4.69
CA THR A 330 -10.85 -1.30 -5.05
C THR A 330 -11.70 -0.95 -3.83
N TYR A 331 -12.21 0.27 -3.81
CA TYR A 331 -13.13 0.72 -2.76
C TYR A 331 -14.54 0.15 -2.93
N ALA A 332 -14.99 -0.06 -4.19
CA ALA A 332 -16.29 -0.64 -4.48
C ALA A 332 -16.18 -2.04 -5.08
N LYS A 333 -17.29 -2.78 -5.04
CA LYS A 333 -17.41 -4.03 -5.79
C LYS A 333 -17.61 -3.75 -7.28
N VAL A 334 -16.53 -3.78 -8.05
CA VAL A 334 -16.54 -3.58 -9.51
C VAL A 334 -16.87 -4.87 -10.25
N ASN A 335 -16.39 -5.99 -9.77
CA ASN A 335 -16.67 -7.33 -10.30
C ASN A 335 -18.03 -7.85 -9.79
N GLY A 336 -18.64 -8.82 -10.51
CA GLY A 336 -19.86 -9.50 -10.06
C GLY A 336 -19.68 -10.29 -8.76
N ARG A 337 -18.44 -10.54 -8.32
CA ARG A 337 -18.08 -11.33 -7.13
C ARG A 337 -17.24 -10.50 -6.18
N HIS A 338 -17.41 -10.72 -4.89
CA HIS A 338 -16.49 -10.23 -3.87
C HIS A 338 -15.15 -10.97 -3.95
N GLY A 339 -14.09 -10.34 -3.47
CA GLY A 339 -12.83 -10.99 -3.18
C GLY A 339 -12.91 -11.75 -1.87
N ILE A 340 -12.30 -12.91 -1.83
CA ILE A 340 -12.08 -13.70 -0.60
C ILE A 340 -10.61 -14.07 -0.54
N GLY A 341 -10.08 -14.26 0.66
CA GLY A 341 -8.71 -14.68 0.82
C GLY A 341 -8.31 -14.78 2.28
N GLY A 342 -7.04 -14.76 2.52
CA GLY A 342 -6.53 -14.80 3.89
C GLY A 342 -5.03 -14.85 3.96
N GLN A 343 -4.54 -14.68 5.19
CA GLN A 343 -3.14 -14.78 5.55
C GLN A 343 -2.97 -15.80 6.67
N ILE A 344 -1.91 -16.59 6.58
CA ILE A 344 -1.35 -17.33 7.71
C ILE A 344 0.03 -16.73 7.98
N LEU A 345 0.23 -16.18 9.18
CA LEU A 345 1.49 -15.65 9.67
C LEU A 345 2.00 -16.56 10.78
N TRP A 346 3.19 -17.14 10.59
CA TRP A 346 3.77 -18.08 11.54
C TRP A 346 5.21 -17.70 11.88
N ARG A 347 5.44 -17.37 13.15
CA ARG A 347 6.74 -17.02 13.73
C ARG A 347 7.15 -18.10 14.74
N PRO A 348 7.76 -19.21 14.30
CA PRO A 348 8.09 -20.32 15.19
C PRO A 348 9.18 -19.97 16.21
N THR A 349 10.11 -19.10 15.82
CA THR A 349 11.27 -18.69 16.63
C THR A 349 11.52 -17.17 16.47
N PRO A 350 12.32 -16.54 17.33
CA PRO A 350 12.72 -15.12 17.17
C PRO A 350 13.45 -14.81 15.87
N ASN A 351 13.90 -15.82 15.13
CA ASN A 351 14.75 -15.70 13.96
C ASN A 351 14.08 -16.14 12.65
N LEU A 352 12.83 -16.57 12.71
CA LEU A 352 12.11 -17.10 11.53
C LEU A 352 10.70 -16.55 11.46
N ASP A 353 10.31 -16.13 10.27
CA ASP A 353 8.96 -15.73 9.89
C ASP A 353 8.54 -16.40 8.59
N PHE A 354 7.29 -16.84 8.55
CA PHE A 354 6.64 -17.37 7.35
C PHE A 354 5.29 -16.69 7.16
N VAL A 355 5.06 -16.16 5.97
CA VAL A 355 3.81 -15.53 5.55
C VAL A 355 3.26 -16.31 4.37
N PHE A 356 2.00 -16.74 4.46
CA PHE A 356 1.28 -17.38 3.38
C PHE A 356 0.02 -16.56 3.09
N ASN A 357 -0.09 -16.05 1.87
CA ASN A 357 -1.19 -15.20 1.46
C ASN A 357 -1.93 -15.83 0.28
N THR A 358 -3.25 -15.87 0.36
CA THR A 358 -4.11 -16.35 -0.74
C THR A 358 -5.21 -15.37 -1.05
N TYR A 359 -5.59 -15.26 -2.31
CA TYR A 359 -6.70 -14.44 -2.79
C TYR A 359 -7.47 -15.14 -3.91
N ALA A 360 -8.79 -14.97 -3.94
CA ALA A 360 -9.64 -15.49 -4.99
C ALA A 360 -10.82 -14.57 -5.32
N LEU A 361 -11.32 -14.69 -6.54
CA LEU A 361 -12.55 -14.21 -7.12
C LEU A 361 -12.54 -12.74 -7.56
N GLY A 362 -12.88 -11.82 -6.70
CA GLY A 362 -13.11 -10.41 -7.05
C GLY A 362 -11.92 -9.76 -7.75
N ARG A 363 -12.16 -8.87 -8.68
CA ARG A 363 -11.14 -8.10 -9.39
C ARG A 363 -11.48 -6.62 -9.38
N ASP A 364 -10.46 -5.79 -9.41
CA ASP A 364 -10.55 -4.33 -9.41
C ASP A 364 -10.98 -3.75 -10.75
N ALA A 365 -10.59 -4.38 -11.84
CA ALA A 365 -10.41 -3.69 -13.08
C ALA A 365 -11.70 -3.22 -13.73
N ALA A 366 -11.73 -1.97 -13.99
CA ALA A 366 -12.49 -1.40 -15.09
C ALA A 366 -12.17 -2.18 -16.39
N GLY A 367 -13.20 -2.54 -17.13
CA GLY A 367 -13.08 -3.22 -18.42
C GLY A 367 -12.99 -4.75 -18.40
N ALA A 368 -12.88 -5.41 -17.23
CA ALA A 368 -12.90 -6.88 -17.16
C ALA A 368 -13.71 -7.42 -15.98
N PRO A 369 -14.97 -6.99 -15.77
CA PRO A 369 -15.76 -7.34 -14.59
C PRO A 369 -16.14 -8.82 -14.51
N GLN A 370 -16.09 -9.60 -15.59
CA GLN A 370 -16.38 -11.04 -15.59
C GLN A 370 -15.17 -11.91 -15.26
N ARG A 371 -13.99 -11.34 -15.16
CA ARG A 371 -12.78 -12.08 -14.79
C ARG A 371 -12.74 -12.34 -13.30
N SER A 372 -12.25 -13.50 -12.93
CA SER A 372 -11.90 -13.85 -11.55
C SER A 372 -10.39 -13.96 -11.42
N ARG A 373 -9.84 -13.44 -10.33
CA ARG A 373 -8.41 -13.48 -10.00
C ARG A 373 -8.15 -14.50 -8.92
N TYR A 374 -7.03 -15.20 -9.06
CA TYR A 374 -6.45 -16.08 -8.04
C TYR A 374 -5.00 -15.69 -7.87
N HIS A 375 -4.54 -15.61 -6.63
CA HIS A 375 -3.22 -15.14 -6.31
C HIS A 375 -2.70 -15.77 -5.03
N GLU A 376 -1.44 -16.18 -5.03
CA GLU A 376 -0.67 -16.69 -3.90
C GLU A 376 0.62 -15.89 -3.81
N ASP A 377 0.92 -15.37 -2.63
CA ASP A 377 2.18 -14.65 -2.33
C ASP A 377 2.72 -15.19 -1.01
N ASP A 378 3.77 -15.97 -1.08
CA ASP A 378 4.37 -16.63 0.07
C ASP A 378 5.76 -16.12 0.32
N SER A 379 6.07 -15.85 1.59
CA SER A 379 7.35 -15.29 2.00
C SER A 379 7.94 -16.01 3.19
N ALA A 380 9.26 -16.02 3.25
CA ALA A 380 10.03 -16.44 4.40
C ALA A 380 11.11 -15.41 4.70
N GLU A 381 11.29 -15.10 5.98
CA GLU A 381 12.38 -14.26 6.47
C GLU A 381 13.15 -15.00 7.54
N TRP A 382 14.48 -14.85 7.53
CA TRP A 382 15.32 -15.47 8.55
C TRP A 382 16.51 -14.61 8.93
N LYS A 383 16.68 -14.39 10.24
CA LYS A 383 17.85 -13.78 10.86
C LYS A 383 18.84 -14.89 11.18
N TYR A 384 19.90 -15.01 10.38
CA TYR A 384 20.85 -16.12 10.49
C TYR A 384 22.13 -15.74 11.23
N TYR A 385 22.33 -14.45 11.51
CA TYR A 385 23.46 -13.96 12.29
C TYR A 385 23.04 -12.83 13.22
N GLU A 386 23.48 -12.93 14.47
CA GLU A 386 23.37 -11.87 15.47
C GLU A 386 24.53 -11.95 16.45
N ASN A 387 25.31 -10.87 16.58
CA ASN A 387 26.40 -10.73 17.53
C ASN A 387 26.54 -9.25 17.93
N PRO A 388 25.96 -8.84 19.08
CA PRO A 388 25.94 -7.44 19.49
C PRO A 388 27.32 -6.82 19.73
N ASN A 389 28.36 -7.65 19.91
CA ASN A 389 29.73 -7.20 20.16
C ASN A 389 30.53 -6.88 18.88
N LYS A 390 29.91 -7.03 17.68
CA LYS A 390 30.57 -6.76 16.41
C LYS A 390 30.01 -5.50 15.77
N THR A 391 30.85 -4.79 14.98
CA THR A 391 30.38 -3.62 14.20
C THR A 391 29.25 -4.02 13.25
N MET A 392 29.41 -5.09 12.47
CA MET A 392 28.33 -5.77 11.77
C MET A 392 27.73 -6.80 12.70
N HIS A 393 26.61 -6.46 13.31
CA HIS A 393 26.07 -7.22 14.43
C HIS A 393 24.84 -8.07 14.07
N ARG A 394 24.19 -7.82 12.94
CA ARG A 394 22.97 -8.54 12.52
C ARG A 394 22.96 -8.74 11.01
N MET A 395 22.47 -9.91 10.56
CA MET A 395 22.20 -10.21 9.16
C MET A 395 20.91 -11.02 9.04
N ALA A 396 20.07 -10.65 8.07
CA ALA A 396 18.85 -11.36 7.75
C ALA A 396 18.63 -11.40 6.24
N ALA A 397 17.86 -12.39 5.81
CA ALA A 397 17.47 -12.53 4.41
C ALA A 397 15.97 -12.81 4.30
N SER A 398 15.40 -12.46 3.15
CA SER A 398 14.03 -12.78 2.78
C SER A 398 13.95 -13.43 1.41
N LEU A 399 12.95 -14.27 1.21
CA LEU A 399 12.60 -14.88 -0.06
C LEU A 399 11.08 -14.84 -0.21
N THR A 400 10.61 -14.34 -1.34
CA THR A 400 9.19 -14.34 -1.71
C THR A 400 9.02 -15.00 -3.06
N TRP A 401 8.01 -15.82 -3.21
CA TRP A 401 7.50 -16.22 -4.50
C TRP A 401 6.02 -15.87 -4.60
N ASP A 402 5.63 -15.44 -5.80
CA ASP A 402 4.35 -14.86 -6.06
C ASP A 402 3.80 -15.44 -7.37
N PHE A 403 2.57 -15.95 -7.32
CA PHE A 403 1.89 -16.54 -8.45
C PHE A 403 0.46 -16.02 -8.54
N GLY A 404 0.04 -15.65 -9.73
CA GLY A 404 -1.33 -15.25 -9.97
C GLY A 404 -1.84 -15.68 -11.32
N CYS A 405 -3.17 -15.79 -11.44
CA CYS A 405 -3.82 -16.02 -12.72
C CYS A 405 -5.26 -15.48 -12.75
N GLU A 406 -5.79 -15.35 -13.95
CA GLU A 406 -7.17 -14.94 -14.18
C GLU A 406 -7.92 -15.93 -15.05
N THR A 407 -9.24 -16.03 -14.80
CA THR A 407 -10.18 -16.85 -15.60
C THR A 407 -11.45 -16.08 -15.90
N GLY A 408 -12.13 -16.43 -17.00
CA GLY A 408 -13.36 -15.76 -17.45
C GLY A 408 -13.06 -14.48 -18.24
N GLY A 409 -14.08 -13.87 -18.81
CA GLY A 409 -13.94 -12.67 -19.63
C GLY A 409 -12.92 -12.80 -20.74
N GLY A 410 -12.85 -13.97 -21.40
CA GLY A 410 -11.97 -14.22 -22.56
C GLY A 410 -10.56 -14.70 -22.22
N VAL A 411 -10.24 -15.05 -20.96
CA VAL A 411 -8.91 -15.55 -20.58
C VAL A 411 -8.99 -16.81 -19.73
N VAL A 412 -7.89 -17.54 -19.65
CA VAL A 412 -7.72 -18.75 -18.83
C VAL A 412 -6.42 -18.71 -18.05
N CYS A 413 -6.34 -19.41 -16.90
CA CYS A 413 -5.12 -19.45 -16.08
C CYS A 413 -3.94 -20.13 -16.80
N LYS A 414 -4.18 -21.22 -17.50
CA LYS A 414 -3.14 -22.04 -18.13
C LYS A 414 -3.66 -22.63 -19.45
N GLY A 415 -2.76 -22.80 -20.40
CA GLY A 415 -3.14 -23.25 -21.72
C GLY A 415 -3.79 -22.10 -22.50
N GLY A 416 -4.82 -22.42 -23.27
CA GLY A 416 -5.53 -21.44 -24.09
C GLY A 416 -5.00 -21.35 -25.52
N ASN A 417 -5.57 -20.44 -26.26
CA ASN A 417 -5.26 -20.18 -27.66
C ASN A 417 -5.33 -18.66 -27.95
N ALA A 418 -5.25 -18.26 -29.21
CA ALA A 418 -5.29 -16.84 -29.58
C ALA A 418 -6.62 -16.14 -29.19
N ALA A 419 -7.74 -16.89 -29.14
CA ALA A 419 -9.04 -16.33 -28.77
C ALA A 419 -9.27 -16.30 -27.24
N THR A 420 -8.62 -17.20 -26.50
CA THR A 420 -8.68 -17.27 -25.03
C THR A 420 -7.25 -17.45 -24.47
N PRO A 421 -6.44 -16.39 -24.48
CA PRO A 421 -5.03 -16.48 -24.05
C PRO A 421 -4.89 -16.80 -22.57
N ALA A 422 -3.77 -17.44 -22.23
CA ALA A 422 -3.39 -17.65 -20.85
C ALA A 422 -3.04 -16.30 -20.19
N GLN A 423 -3.56 -16.10 -18.99
CA GLN A 423 -3.39 -14.89 -18.20
C GLN A 423 -2.85 -15.30 -16.83
N ASN A 424 -1.54 -15.28 -16.66
CA ASN A 424 -0.89 -15.66 -15.43
C ASN A 424 0.39 -14.85 -15.20
N PHE A 425 0.88 -14.94 -13.98
CA PHE A 425 2.04 -14.24 -13.49
C PHE A 425 2.84 -15.17 -12.58
N LEU A 426 4.14 -15.07 -12.64
CA LEU A 426 5.06 -15.72 -11.70
C LEU A 426 6.19 -14.74 -11.38
N GLY A 427 6.40 -14.49 -10.10
CA GLY A 427 7.47 -13.65 -9.58
C GLY A 427 8.26 -14.35 -8.50
N VAL A 428 9.54 -14.01 -8.39
CA VAL A 428 10.42 -14.40 -7.27
C VAL A 428 11.27 -13.20 -6.91
N MET A 429 11.36 -12.86 -5.63
CA MET A 429 12.26 -11.82 -5.14
C MET A 429 13.03 -12.31 -3.91
N ALA A 430 14.23 -11.78 -3.72
CA ALA A 430 15.06 -12.07 -2.57
C ALA A 430 15.82 -10.84 -2.12
N TYR A 431 15.95 -10.69 -0.81
CA TYR A 431 16.68 -9.58 -0.21
C TYR A 431 17.60 -10.08 0.89
N GLN A 432 18.74 -9.37 1.04
CA GLN A 432 19.72 -9.57 2.09
C GLN A 432 19.97 -8.23 2.76
N ARG A 433 19.83 -8.18 4.10
CA ARG A 433 20.11 -6.96 4.87
C ARG A 433 21.18 -7.19 5.91
N PHE A 434 22.00 -6.16 6.11
CA PHE A 434 23.09 -6.07 7.07
C PHE A 434 22.87 -4.86 7.97
N TRP A 435 23.09 -5.00 9.28
CA TRP A 435 23.03 -3.89 10.24
C TRP A 435 24.39 -3.69 10.90
N PHE A 436 24.75 -2.40 11.04
CA PHE A 436 26.05 -1.98 11.54
C PHE A 436 25.89 -0.97 12.66
N ALA A 437 26.89 -0.93 13.60
CA ALA A 437 27.02 0.08 14.64
C ALA A 437 25.73 0.25 15.46
N HIS A 438 25.17 -0.85 15.97
CA HIS A 438 23.92 -0.90 16.76
C HIS A 438 22.76 -0.23 16.03
N ASP A 439 22.45 -0.74 14.84
CA ASP A 439 21.38 -0.31 13.93
C ASP A 439 21.50 1.13 13.40
N LYS A 440 22.63 1.81 13.65
CA LYS A 440 22.84 3.17 13.13
C LYS A 440 22.99 3.20 11.61
N PHE A 441 23.46 2.10 11.01
CA PHE A 441 23.58 1.94 9.56
C PHE A 441 22.98 0.62 9.12
N GLY A 442 22.34 0.66 7.95
CA GLY A 442 21.83 -0.51 7.24
C GLY A 442 22.33 -0.57 5.81
N ALA A 443 22.56 -1.77 5.31
CA ALA A 443 22.80 -1.99 3.88
C ALA A 443 21.91 -3.15 3.41
N THR A 444 21.23 -2.97 2.28
CA THR A 444 20.37 -4.00 1.68
C THR A 444 20.77 -4.22 0.24
N LEU A 445 20.76 -5.47 -0.15
CA LEU A 445 20.95 -5.93 -1.51
C LEU A 445 19.78 -6.84 -1.86
N GLY A 446 19.11 -6.60 -2.97
CA GLY A 446 17.98 -7.43 -3.36
C GLY A 446 17.45 -7.15 -4.74
N GLY A 447 16.34 -7.78 -5.06
CA GLY A 447 15.63 -7.64 -6.31
C GLY A 447 14.81 -8.86 -6.65
N GLY A 448 14.25 -8.86 -7.86
CA GLY A 448 13.38 -9.94 -8.30
C GLY A 448 13.34 -10.15 -9.79
N VAL A 449 12.65 -11.20 -10.17
CA VAL A 449 12.35 -11.55 -11.56
C VAL A 449 10.87 -11.83 -11.70
N VAL A 450 10.32 -11.40 -12.83
CA VAL A 450 8.89 -11.47 -13.12
C VAL A 450 8.69 -12.08 -14.50
N ASN A 451 7.73 -13.00 -14.60
CA ASN A 451 7.19 -13.48 -15.85
C ASN A 451 5.67 -13.27 -15.86
N ASN A 452 5.21 -12.35 -16.70
CA ASN A 452 3.80 -12.00 -16.88
C ASN A 452 3.42 -12.22 -18.35
N PRO A 453 3.06 -13.45 -18.74
CA PRO A 453 2.84 -13.80 -20.14
C PRO A 453 1.54 -13.24 -20.74
N GLY A 454 0.73 -12.57 -19.97
CA GLY A 454 -0.48 -11.88 -20.40
C GLY A 454 -0.53 -10.47 -19.85
N ARG A 455 -1.73 -10.01 -19.54
CA ARG A 455 -1.99 -8.71 -18.92
C ARG A 455 -2.56 -8.89 -17.51
N TYR A 456 -2.07 -9.89 -16.80
CA TYR A 456 -2.48 -10.18 -15.43
C TYR A 456 -2.24 -8.97 -14.53
N LEU A 457 -1.04 -8.42 -14.63
CA LEU A 457 -0.66 -7.20 -13.95
C LEU A 457 -0.51 -6.10 -14.99
N VAL A 458 -1.30 -5.06 -14.85
CA VAL A 458 -1.21 -3.85 -15.65
C VAL A 458 -0.48 -2.82 -14.80
N LEU A 459 0.83 -2.79 -14.94
CA LEU A 459 1.68 -1.81 -14.29
C LEU A 459 1.48 -0.43 -14.91
N LEU A 460 1.66 0.58 -14.19
CA LEU A 460 1.06 1.88 -14.39
C LEU A 460 2.01 3.02 -14.50
N PRO A 461 1.53 4.19 -14.86
CA PRO A 461 0.15 4.64 -15.06
C PRO A 461 -0.45 4.15 -16.37
N PRO A 462 -1.79 4.11 -16.50
CA PRO A 462 -2.42 3.97 -17.80
C PRO A 462 -2.07 5.18 -18.65
N ILE A 463 -1.70 4.96 -19.91
CA ILE A 463 -1.28 6.02 -20.80
C ILE A 463 -2.15 6.00 -22.05
N ASN A 464 -2.59 7.19 -22.43
CA ASN A 464 -3.25 7.45 -23.71
C ASN A 464 -4.34 6.42 -24.05
N GLY A 465 -5.26 6.20 -23.12
CA GLY A 465 -6.40 5.29 -23.27
C GLY A 465 -6.13 3.83 -22.95
N ALA A 466 -4.91 3.47 -22.53
CA ALA A 466 -4.63 2.11 -22.09
C ALA A 466 -5.31 1.80 -20.77
N ASN A 467 -5.91 0.60 -20.66
CA ASN A 467 -6.56 0.11 -19.45
C ASN A 467 -6.32 -1.40 -19.29
N ALA A 468 -6.91 -2.01 -18.24
CA ALA A 468 -6.74 -3.43 -17.95
C ALA A 468 -7.25 -4.35 -19.08
N THR A 469 -8.17 -3.90 -19.93
CA THR A 469 -8.70 -4.67 -21.08
C THR A 469 -7.83 -4.52 -22.32
N THR A 470 -7.52 -3.28 -22.70
CA THR A 470 -6.71 -2.99 -23.87
C THR A 470 -5.22 -3.23 -23.62
N GLY A 471 -4.81 -3.24 -22.37
CA GLY A 471 -3.42 -3.24 -21.92
C GLY A 471 -2.78 -1.88 -22.06
N THR A 472 -1.58 -1.74 -21.52
CA THR A 472 -0.79 -0.55 -21.73
C THR A 472 0.07 -0.71 -23.00
N PRO A 473 0.45 0.38 -23.70
CA PRO A 473 1.41 0.29 -24.80
C PRO A 473 2.80 -0.21 -24.37
N TYR A 474 3.03 -0.42 -23.08
CA TYR A 474 4.27 -0.96 -22.54
C TYR A 474 4.49 -2.44 -22.83
N PHE A 475 3.38 -3.20 -22.80
CA PHE A 475 3.45 -4.59 -23.20
C PHE A 475 3.25 -4.61 -24.73
N THR A 476 2.60 -5.53 -25.20
CA THR A 476 2.10 -5.51 -26.55
C THR A 476 0.60 -5.22 -26.48
N GLU A 477 0.01 -4.75 -27.54
CA GLU A 477 -1.41 -4.46 -27.61
C GLU A 477 -2.28 -5.71 -27.52
N ASN A 478 -1.68 -6.90 -27.70
CA ASN A 478 -2.44 -8.14 -27.77
C ASN A 478 -2.47 -8.87 -26.42
N PRO A 479 -3.63 -9.34 -25.95
CA PRO A 479 -3.71 -10.24 -24.81
C PRO A 479 -2.85 -11.49 -25.02
N GLY A 480 -2.12 -11.91 -23.99
CA GLY A 480 -1.24 -13.07 -24.05
C GLY A 480 0.18 -12.81 -24.50
N ASP A 481 0.50 -11.58 -24.93
CA ASP A 481 1.87 -11.18 -25.17
C ASP A 481 2.68 -11.19 -23.88
N LYS A 482 3.93 -11.66 -23.97
CA LYS A 482 4.76 -11.99 -22.81
C LYS A 482 5.54 -10.79 -22.33
N PHE A 483 5.40 -10.46 -21.05
CA PHE A 483 6.29 -9.55 -20.35
C PHE A 483 7.20 -10.34 -19.41
N LYS A 484 8.49 -10.06 -19.46
CA LYS A 484 9.47 -10.52 -18.48
C LYS A 484 10.29 -9.34 -18.02
N GLY A 485 10.43 -9.21 -16.71
CA GLY A 485 11.19 -8.13 -16.10
C GLY A 485 12.11 -8.65 -15.01
N TYR A 486 13.09 -7.85 -14.66
CA TYR A 486 13.94 -8.04 -13.50
C TYR A 486 14.24 -6.69 -12.86
N ASP A 487 14.56 -6.72 -11.59
CA ASP A 487 15.06 -5.57 -10.85
C ASP A 487 16.17 -5.96 -9.90
N PHE A 488 16.96 -4.95 -9.54
CA PHE A 488 18.05 -5.04 -8.60
C PHE A 488 18.11 -3.73 -7.80
N GLN A 489 18.21 -3.83 -6.47
CA GLN A 489 18.34 -2.69 -5.57
C GLN A 489 19.58 -2.84 -4.70
N LEU A 490 20.25 -1.71 -4.49
CA LEU A 490 21.31 -1.54 -3.51
C LEU A 490 20.95 -0.33 -2.65
N THR A 491 20.63 -0.57 -1.40
CA THR A 491 20.15 0.43 -0.45
C THR A 491 21.14 0.63 0.68
N PHE A 492 21.36 1.87 1.06
CA PHE A 492 22.13 2.25 2.23
C PHE A 492 21.32 3.19 3.10
N ASP A 493 21.21 2.85 4.40
CA ASP A 493 20.49 3.60 5.41
C ASP A 493 21.43 4.20 6.46
N TYR A 494 21.21 5.47 6.78
CA TYR A 494 21.69 6.10 8.00
C TYR A 494 20.51 6.39 8.92
N MET A 495 20.51 5.75 10.08
CA MET A 495 19.43 5.74 11.06
C MET A 495 19.92 6.33 12.39
N PRO A 496 20.02 7.66 12.51
CA PRO A 496 20.56 8.32 13.71
C PRO A 496 19.73 8.09 14.96
N SER A 497 18.44 7.80 14.79
CA SER A 497 17.50 7.43 15.86
C SER A 497 16.48 6.44 15.32
N GLN A 498 15.66 5.87 16.19
CA GLN A 498 14.58 4.96 15.81
C GLN A 498 13.50 5.63 14.95
N TRP A 499 13.42 6.97 14.95
CA TRP A 499 12.39 7.73 14.26
C TRP A 499 12.81 8.32 12.90
N VAL A 500 14.11 8.30 12.57
CA VAL A 500 14.63 8.98 11.37
C VAL A 500 15.46 8.01 10.53
N THR A 501 15.20 7.98 9.23
CA THR A 501 16.02 7.27 8.23
C THR A 501 16.39 8.21 7.11
N TRP A 502 17.68 8.37 6.84
CA TRP A 502 18.22 8.86 5.59
C TRP A 502 18.57 7.66 4.73
N ARG A 503 18.07 7.62 3.51
CA ARG A 503 18.26 6.49 2.59
C ARG A 503 18.85 6.96 1.28
N VAL A 504 19.82 6.20 0.79
CA VAL A 504 20.31 6.29 -0.59
C VAL A 504 20.09 4.93 -1.24
N GLU A 505 19.47 4.91 -2.40
CA GLU A 505 19.17 3.66 -3.09
C GLU A 505 19.47 3.77 -4.58
N PHE A 506 20.25 2.82 -5.09
CA PHE A 506 20.40 2.58 -6.52
C PHE A 506 19.45 1.46 -6.94
N THR A 507 18.68 1.72 -8.00
CA THR A 507 17.77 0.73 -8.59
C THR A 507 18.08 0.58 -10.08
N GLN A 508 18.26 -0.65 -10.53
CA GLN A 508 18.32 -1.03 -11.92
C GLN A 508 17.14 -1.93 -12.27
N ARG A 509 16.45 -1.63 -13.36
CA ARG A 509 15.33 -2.45 -13.84
C ARG A 509 15.46 -2.70 -15.32
N GLY A 510 14.98 -3.87 -15.77
CA GLY A 510 14.98 -4.22 -17.18
C GLY A 510 13.79 -5.08 -17.57
N SER A 511 13.43 -5.03 -18.84
CA SER A 511 12.35 -5.83 -19.43
C SER A 511 12.66 -6.28 -20.86
N ASN A 512 11.98 -7.32 -21.30
CA ASN A 512 12.11 -7.84 -22.66
C ASN A 512 11.41 -6.97 -23.70
N VAL A 513 10.46 -6.13 -23.26
CA VAL A 513 9.72 -5.16 -24.10
C VAL A 513 9.99 -3.73 -23.64
N PRO A 514 9.87 -2.70 -24.49
CA PRO A 514 9.91 -1.31 -24.03
C PRO A 514 8.81 -1.07 -23.00
N TYR A 515 9.20 -0.57 -21.81
CA TYR A 515 8.30 -0.41 -20.67
C TYR A 515 8.59 0.84 -19.86
N PHE A 516 9.86 1.18 -19.61
CA PHE A 516 10.27 2.32 -18.80
C PHE A 516 10.20 3.63 -19.56
N THR A 517 9.93 4.71 -18.86
CA THR A 517 9.88 6.05 -19.45
C THR A 517 11.23 6.43 -20.05
N GLY A 518 11.22 6.83 -21.31
CA GLY A 518 12.38 7.40 -22.02
C GLY A 518 12.44 8.91 -21.95
N PRO A 519 13.47 9.52 -22.56
CA PRO A 519 13.65 10.98 -22.56
C PRO A 519 12.46 11.79 -23.07
N GLY A 520 11.72 11.27 -24.03
CA GLY A 520 10.53 11.93 -24.60
C GLY A 520 9.30 11.95 -23.68
N GLY A 521 9.36 11.25 -22.53
CA GLY A 521 8.24 11.17 -21.59
C GLY A 521 7.09 10.27 -22.06
N ILE A 522 6.09 10.18 -21.21
CA ILE A 522 4.90 9.35 -21.44
C ILE A 522 3.58 10.12 -21.34
N THR A 523 3.66 11.39 -20.98
CA THR A 523 2.51 12.28 -20.87
C THR A 523 2.41 13.14 -22.15
N PRO A 524 1.26 13.19 -22.83
CA PRO A 524 1.09 14.02 -24.02
C PRO A 524 1.37 15.50 -23.73
N GLN A 525 2.06 16.15 -24.64
CA GLN A 525 2.27 17.58 -24.59
C GLN A 525 1.15 18.30 -25.33
N VAL A 526 0.44 19.18 -24.66
CA VAL A 526 -0.69 19.95 -25.24
C VAL A 526 -0.18 21.20 -25.97
N THR A 527 0.77 21.89 -25.34
CA THR A 527 1.53 23.00 -25.90
C THR A 527 2.99 22.84 -25.49
N PRO A 528 3.95 23.49 -26.19
CA PRO A 528 5.35 23.42 -25.80
C PRO A 528 5.56 23.71 -24.30
N GLY A 529 6.09 22.72 -23.56
CA GLY A 529 6.33 22.81 -22.11
C GLY A 529 5.13 22.52 -21.21
N LEU A 530 3.92 22.29 -21.75
CA LEU A 530 2.74 21.93 -20.96
C LEU A 530 2.31 20.51 -21.27
N TYR A 531 2.47 19.62 -20.30
CA TYR A 531 2.08 18.21 -20.38
C TYR A 531 0.68 18.04 -19.80
N TYR A 532 -0.15 17.27 -20.47
CA TYR A 532 -1.54 17.07 -20.09
C TYR A 532 -1.80 15.64 -19.63
N ASN A 533 -2.09 15.49 -18.35
CA ASN A 533 -2.68 14.27 -17.82
C ASN A 533 -4.20 14.47 -17.78
N THR A 534 -4.94 13.72 -18.60
CA THR A 534 -6.40 13.82 -18.67
C THR A 534 -7.08 13.41 -17.35
N GLY A 535 -6.37 12.69 -16.46
CA GLY A 535 -6.98 12.05 -15.30
C GLY A 535 -7.94 10.91 -15.68
N ASP A 536 -8.24 10.76 -16.96
CA ASP A 536 -9.09 9.71 -17.50
C ASP A 536 -8.25 8.71 -18.31
N PRO A 537 -8.05 7.48 -17.82
CA PRO A 537 -7.24 6.48 -18.51
C PRO A 537 -7.83 6.00 -19.83
N THR A 538 -9.06 6.37 -20.14
CA THR A 538 -9.73 6.00 -21.40
C THR A 538 -9.61 7.05 -22.49
N GLN A 539 -9.22 8.28 -22.16
CA GLN A 539 -9.03 9.33 -23.14
C GLN A 539 -7.73 9.15 -23.92
N MET A 540 -7.85 9.09 -25.22
CA MET A 540 -6.72 9.02 -26.14
C MET A 540 -6.46 10.39 -26.76
N ILE A 541 -5.18 10.77 -26.82
CA ILE A 541 -4.74 11.95 -27.56
C ILE A 541 -4.19 11.48 -28.92
N PRO A 542 -4.84 11.79 -30.00
CA PRO A 542 -4.43 11.33 -31.33
C PRO A 542 -2.99 11.74 -31.68
N GLY A 543 -2.23 10.79 -32.22
CA GLY A 543 -0.84 11.03 -32.64
C GLY A 543 0.21 11.03 -31.54
N PHE A 544 -0.17 10.89 -30.28
CA PHE A 544 0.79 10.73 -29.20
C PHE A 544 1.29 9.28 -29.12
N THR A 545 2.61 9.13 -29.03
CA THR A 545 3.28 7.85 -28.76
C THR A 545 4.23 8.05 -27.58
N PRO A 546 4.06 7.28 -26.48
CA PRO A 546 4.97 7.36 -25.34
C PRO A 546 6.37 6.91 -25.74
N ASP A 547 7.38 7.60 -25.22
CA ASP A 547 8.77 7.21 -25.38
C ASP A 547 9.15 6.17 -24.34
N LEU A 548 9.36 4.92 -24.75
CA LEU A 548 9.58 3.80 -23.87
C LEU A 548 10.96 3.15 -24.11
N ARG A 549 11.57 2.67 -23.03
CA ARG A 549 12.87 1.99 -22.96
C ARG A 549 12.74 0.63 -22.32
N LYS A 550 13.72 -0.25 -22.57
CA LYS A 550 13.79 -1.59 -21.97
C LYS A 550 14.49 -1.61 -20.62
N HIS A 551 15.22 -0.56 -20.30
CA HIS A 551 16.00 -0.47 -19.06
C HIS A 551 15.79 0.89 -18.38
N GLU A 552 15.89 0.87 -17.06
CA GLU A 552 15.88 2.05 -16.20
C GLU A 552 16.98 1.93 -15.17
N ASN A 553 17.69 3.01 -14.92
CA ASN A 553 18.63 3.16 -13.80
C ASN A 553 18.29 4.43 -13.06
N ARG A 554 18.18 4.35 -11.74
CA ARG A 554 17.88 5.51 -10.92
C ARG A 554 18.63 5.51 -9.61
N LEU A 555 18.88 6.69 -9.09
CA LEU A 555 19.45 6.93 -7.77
C LEU A 555 18.43 7.74 -6.98
N LEU A 556 18.06 7.23 -5.83
CA LEU A 556 17.10 7.84 -4.92
C LEU A 556 17.81 8.33 -3.66
N PHE A 557 17.42 9.50 -3.19
CA PHE A 557 17.73 10.05 -1.87
C PHE A 557 16.41 10.27 -1.14
N SER A 558 16.30 9.81 0.10
CA SER A 558 15.07 10.00 0.89
C SER A 558 15.37 10.36 2.33
N LEU A 559 14.48 11.17 2.90
CA LEU A 559 14.38 11.41 4.33
C LEU A 559 12.99 10.93 4.78
N MET A 560 12.99 10.00 5.71
CA MET A 560 11.78 9.41 6.27
C MET A 560 11.77 9.59 7.78
N VAL A 561 10.62 9.99 8.31
CA VAL A 561 10.36 10.17 9.75
C VAL A 561 9.11 9.40 10.12
N LYS A 562 9.14 8.71 11.27
CA LYS A 562 7.98 8.07 11.90
C LYS A 562 8.02 8.32 13.41
N LEU A 563 6.94 8.87 13.96
CA LEU A 563 6.66 9.02 15.39
C LEU A 563 5.49 8.14 15.79
#